data_e7086691cdc711b32fef2f5ec0b7e22f
#
_entry.id   e7086691cdc711b32fef2f5ec0b7e22f
#
_cell.length_a   1.000
_cell.length_b   1.000
_cell.length_c   1.000
_cell.angle_alpha   90.00
_cell.angle_beta   90.00
_cell.angle_gamma   90.00
#
_symmetry.space_group_name_H-M   'P 1'
#
loop_
_entity.id
_entity.type
_entity.pdbx_description
1 polymer ?
#
loop_
_entity_poly.entity_id
_entity_poly.type
_entity_poly.pdbx_seq_one_letter_code
_entity_poly.pdbx_strand_id
1 'polypeptide(L)'
;METIRYESLTRRHVMVALTERVQRRLTVEKVEIATDTTAIRCLDWDRDRFDIEFGLKNGTTYNSFIIRGEKTALVDTSHEKFRQQYMDTLTGEIDPKQIDYIIISHTEPDHSGLVKDVLALAPQAIVVGAKVAIQFLENLIHQPFERLVVKNGDKLDLGNGHII
;
A
#
# COMPACT_ATOMS: atom_id res chain seq x y z
N MET A 1 -6.22 7.14 54.42
CA MET A 1 -6.30 8.10 53.31
C MET A 1 -4.96 8.01 52.59
N GLU A 2 -4.87 7.18 51.60
CA GLU A 2 -3.67 7.03 50.76
C GLU A 2 -3.69 8.10 49.68
N THR A 3 -2.70 8.95 49.70
CA THR A 3 -2.51 10.02 48.72
C THR A 3 -1.85 9.39 47.47
N ILE A 4 -2.61 9.24 46.38
CA ILE A 4 -2.08 8.83 45.10
C ILE A 4 -1.16 9.94 44.60
N ARG A 5 0.15 9.70 44.60
CA ARG A 5 1.12 10.57 43.94
C ARG A 5 0.99 10.40 42.43
N TYR A 6 0.50 11.41 41.74
CA TYR A 6 0.65 11.54 40.31
C TYR A 6 2.12 11.82 39.99
N GLU A 7 2.85 10.80 39.55
CA GLU A 7 4.15 11.03 38.93
C GLU A 7 3.96 11.79 37.63
N SER A 8 4.58 12.93 37.51
CA SER A 8 4.59 13.76 36.31
C SER A 8 5.33 13.01 35.21
N LEU A 9 4.59 12.34 34.30
CA LEU A 9 5.14 11.80 33.08
C LEU A 9 5.78 12.96 32.30
N THR A 10 7.08 12.86 32.03
CA THR A 10 7.78 13.87 31.21
C THR A 10 7.23 13.82 29.77
N ARG A 11 7.25 14.97 29.06
CA ARG A 11 6.83 15.06 27.65
C ARG A 11 7.44 13.95 26.79
N ARG A 12 8.66 13.53 27.09
CA ARG A 12 9.38 12.48 26.38
C ARG A 12 8.71 11.09 26.57
N HIS A 13 8.29 10.77 27.80
CA HIS A 13 7.58 9.49 28.09
C HIS A 13 6.20 9.45 27.44
N VAL A 14 5.49 10.59 27.41
CA VAL A 14 4.20 10.69 26.73
C VAL A 14 4.36 10.52 25.22
N MET A 15 5.38 11.14 24.62
CA MET A 15 5.67 11.01 23.19
C MET A 15 6.06 9.59 22.81
N VAL A 16 6.93 8.92 23.60
CA VAL A 16 7.30 7.52 23.35
C VAL A 16 6.08 6.61 23.46
N ALA A 17 5.26 6.76 24.50
CA ALA A 17 4.05 5.96 24.69
C ALA A 17 3.01 6.18 23.55
N LEU A 18 2.87 7.42 23.07
CA LEU A 18 2.00 7.74 21.92
C LEU A 18 2.54 7.12 20.62
N THR A 19 3.86 7.18 20.40
CA THR A 19 4.49 6.59 19.20
C THR A 19 4.35 5.08 19.22
N GLU A 20 4.59 4.42 20.34
CA GLU A 20 4.39 2.97 20.49
C GLU A 20 2.92 2.57 20.32
N ARG A 21 1.98 3.39 20.81
CA ARG A 21 0.55 3.14 20.67
C ARG A 21 0.09 3.25 19.21
N VAL A 22 0.61 4.24 18.48
CA VAL A 22 0.34 4.40 17.04
C VAL A 22 0.95 3.24 16.24
N GLN A 23 2.18 2.83 16.53
CA GLN A 23 2.81 1.69 15.85
C GLN A 23 2.08 0.36 16.07
N ARG A 24 1.46 0.14 17.23
CA ARG A 24 0.68 -1.09 17.49
C ARG A 24 -0.66 -1.12 16.75
N ARG A 25 -1.16 0.01 16.26
CA ARG A 25 -2.47 0.16 15.63
C ARG A 25 -2.41 0.14 14.10
N LEU A 26 -1.23 0.33 13.53
CA LEU A 26 -0.96 0.18 12.13
C LEU A 26 0.00 -1.01 11.96
N THR A 27 -0.48 -2.11 11.41
CA THR A 27 0.33 -3.32 11.21
C THR A 27 0.43 -3.60 9.72
N VAL A 28 1.61 -4.00 9.26
CA VAL A 28 1.81 -4.50 7.90
C VAL A 28 2.25 -5.96 7.98
N GLU A 29 1.56 -6.82 7.27
CA GLU A 29 1.82 -8.24 7.16
C GLU A 29 2.09 -8.62 5.71
N LYS A 30 2.93 -9.63 5.50
CA LYS A 30 3.10 -10.26 4.18
C LYS A 30 2.74 -11.74 4.27
N VAL A 31 2.04 -12.22 3.26
CA VAL A 31 1.58 -13.62 3.19
C VAL A 31 1.66 -14.10 1.75
N GLU A 32 2.32 -15.23 1.53
CA GLU A 32 2.22 -15.94 0.26
C GLU A 32 0.82 -16.56 0.15
N ILE A 33 0.04 -16.12 -0.84
CA ILE A 33 -1.36 -16.54 -1.02
C ILE A 33 -1.54 -17.54 -2.16
N ALA A 34 -0.58 -17.61 -3.07
CA ALA A 34 -0.49 -18.58 -4.15
C ALA A 34 0.97 -18.67 -4.62
N THR A 35 1.28 -19.63 -5.48
CA THR A 35 2.59 -19.73 -6.11
C THR A 35 2.95 -18.39 -6.75
N ASP A 36 4.15 -17.88 -6.45
CA ASP A 36 4.71 -16.63 -6.96
C ASP A 36 3.87 -15.37 -6.64
N THR A 37 2.91 -15.48 -5.71
CA THR A 37 2.02 -14.38 -5.34
C THR A 37 2.06 -14.07 -3.85
N THR A 38 2.60 -12.90 -3.51
CA THR A 38 2.68 -12.39 -2.14
C THR A 38 1.69 -11.24 -1.94
N ALA A 39 0.84 -11.32 -0.93
CA ALA A 39 0.01 -10.21 -0.49
C ALA A 39 0.76 -9.40 0.58
N ILE A 40 0.77 -8.07 0.45
CA ILE A 40 1.14 -7.12 1.50
C ILE A 40 -0.16 -6.53 2.02
N ARG A 41 -0.44 -6.72 3.31
CA ARG A 41 -1.68 -6.33 3.97
C ARG A 41 -1.40 -5.26 5.01
N CYS A 42 -1.96 -4.08 4.84
CA CYS A 42 -1.90 -3.00 5.81
C CYS A 42 -3.16 -3.03 6.66
N LEU A 43 -3.02 -3.36 7.94
CA LEU A 43 -4.12 -3.51 8.90
C LEU A 43 -4.32 -2.20 9.66
N ASP A 44 -5.46 -1.57 9.43
CA ASP A 44 -5.86 -0.31 10.05
C ASP A 44 -6.91 -0.57 11.14
N TRP A 45 -6.44 -0.89 12.33
CA TRP A 45 -7.29 -1.25 13.47
C TRP A 45 -8.15 -0.08 14.00
N ASP A 46 -7.75 1.17 13.67
CA ASP A 46 -8.40 2.39 14.17
C ASP A 46 -9.38 3.00 13.17
N ARG A 47 -9.49 2.44 11.97
CA ARG A 47 -10.46 2.91 11.01
C ARG A 47 -11.87 2.59 11.52
N ASP A 48 -12.61 3.61 11.92
CA ASP A 48 -13.96 3.49 12.46
C ASP A 48 -15.06 3.58 11.38
N ARG A 49 -14.71 4.07 10.19
CA ARG A 49 -15.63 4.24 9.06
C ARG A 49 -14.96 3.94 7.73
N PHE A 50 -15.71 3.29 6.87
CA PHE A 50 -15.43 3.23 5.44
C PHE A 50 -16.48 4.09 4.75
N ASP A 51 -16.06 5.14 4.03
CA ASP A 51 -16.92 6.24 3.59
C ASP A 51 -17.68 6.93 4.73
N ILE A 52 -18.72 7.69 4.38
CA ILE A 52 -19.53 8.42 5.35
C ILE A 52 -20.53 7.49 6.07
N GLU A 53 -20.91 6.38 5.44
CA GLU A 53 -22.10 5.59 5.83
C GLU A 53 -21.79 4.30 6.57
N PHE A 54 -20.60 3.70 6.38
CA PHE A 54 -20.29 2.38 6.92
C PHE A 54 -19.40 2.44 8.16
N GLY A 55 -20.00 2.19 9.33
CA GLY A 55 -19.25 2.01 10.58
C GLY A 55 -18.50 0.68 10.59
N LEU A 56 -17.22 0.70 11.00
CA LEU A 56 -16.36 -0.46 11.11
C LEU A 56 -16.12 -0.80 12.58
N LYS A 57 -16.33 -2.07 12.95
CA LYS A 57 -16.09 -2.55 14.33
C LYS A 57 -14.63 -2.91 14.58
N ASN A 58 -13.95 -3.42 13.57
CA ASN A 58 -12.62 -4.03 13.67
C ASN A 58 -11.61 -3.40 12.72
N GLY A 59 -11.83 -2.14 12.33
CA GLY A 59 -10.97 -1.50 11.35
C GLY A 59 -11.15 -2.02 9.93
N THR A 60 -10.12 -1.85 9.10
CA THR A 60 -10.09 -2.29 7.70
C THR A 60 -8.69 -2.75 7.29
N THR A 61 -8.59 -3.30 6.07
CA THR A 61 -7.31 -3.69 5.48
C THR A 61 -7.15 -3.05 4.11
N TYR A 62 -5.93 -2.66 3.79
CA TYR A 62 -5.54 -2.24 2.45
C TYR A 62 -4.55 -3.26 1.92
N ASN A 63 -4.81 -3.80 0.74
CA ASN A 63 -4.05 -4.94 0.24
C ASN A 63 -3.42 -4.60 -1.10
N SER A 64 -2.16 -4.99 -1.25
CA SER A 64 -1.46 -5.01 -2.53
C SER A 64 -0.87 -6.39 -2.77
N PHE A 65 -0.56 -6.68 -4.04
CA PHE A 65 -0.11 -8.03 -4.42
C PHE A 65 1.12 -7.93 -5.31
N ILE A 66 2.14 -8.70 -4.99
CA ILE A 66 3.31 -8.90 -5.84
C ILE A 66 3.09 -10.23 -6.57
N ILE A 67 3.03 -10.19 -7.90
CA ILE A 67 2.87 -11.37 -8.75
C ILE A 67 4.12 -11.50 -9.61
N ARG A 68 4.82 -12.63 -9.46
CA ARG A 68 6.12 -12.90 -10.09
C ARG A 68 5.94 -13.90 -11.23
N GLY A 69 6.14 -13.44 -12.45
CA GLY A 69 6.29 -14.28 -13.63
C GLY A 69 7.71 -14.12 -14.20
N GLU A 70 7.83 -14.10 -15.53
CA GLU A 70 9.04 -13.56 -16.21
C GLU A 70 9.11 -12.05 -16.05
N LYS A 71 7.95 -11.42 -15.89
CA LYS A 71 7.73 -10.04 -15.50
C LYS A 71 7.09 -9.99 -14.13
N THR A 72 7.41 -8.96 -13.34
CA THR A 72 6.79 -8.78 -12.03
C THR A 72 5.80 -7.63 -12.03
N ALA A 73 4.61 -7.90 -11.52
CA ALA A 73 3.58 -6.89 -11.30
C ALA A 73 3.36 -6.63 -9.80
N LEU A 74 3.29 -5.35 -9.43
CA LEU A 74 2.72 -4.89 -8.17
C LEU A 74 1.29 -4.42 -8.46
N VAL A 75 0.30 -5.08 -7.88
CA VAL A 75 -1.12 -4.71 -8.00
C VAL A 75 -1.52 -3.91 -6.78
N ASP A 76 -1.95 -2.67 -7.01
CA ASP A 76 -2.25 -1.65 -6.00
C ASP A 76 -1.08 -1.34 -5.06
N THR A 77 -1.27 -0.34 -4.22
CA THR A 77 -0.34 0.05 -3.18
C THR A 77 -1.08 0.11 -1.84
N SER A 78 -0.91 1.18 -1.07
CA SER A 78 -1.59 1.36 0.20
C SER A 78 -1.87 2.83 0.48
N HIS A 79 -2.57 3.09 1.57
CA HIS A 79 -2.82 4.43 2.07
C HIS A 79 -1.53 5.06 2.63
N GLU A 80 -1.33 6.36 2.39
CA GLU A 80 -0.12 7.11 2.77
C GLU A 80 0.25 7.02 4.27
N LYS A 81 -0.72 6.78 5.17
CA LYS A 81 -0.44 6.61 6.59
C LYS A 81 0.42 5.38 6.90
N PHE A 82 0.48 4.41 5.98
CA PHE A 82 1.34 3.22 6.07
C PHE A 82 2.69 3.39 5.35
N ARG A 83 2.98 4.57 4.80
CA ARG A 83 4.13 4.82 3.92
C ARG A 83 5.41 4.12 4.36
N GLN A 84 5.88 4.41 5.57
CA GLN A 84 7.15 3.85 6.04
C GLN A 84 7.09 2.33 6.14
N GLN A 85 6.10 1.79 6.84
CA GLN A 85 5.98 0.35 7.09
C GLN A 85 5.73 -0.43 5.79
N TYR A 86 4.90 0.11 4.90
CA TYR A 86 4.64 -0.48 3.60
C TYR A 86 5.88 -0.51 2.71
N MET A 87 6.60 0.62 2.60
CA MET A 87 7.80 0.70 1.77
C MET A 87 8.92 -0.18 2.32
N ASP A 88 9.10 -0.26 3.64
CA ASP A 88 10.06 -1.17 4.27
C ASP A 88 9.70 -2.65 3.98
N THR A 89 8.40 -3.00 4.04
CA THR A 89 7.93 -4.35 3.73
C THR A 89 8.11 -4.68 2.25
N LEU A 90 7.73 -3.77 1.36
CA LEU A 90 7.87 -3.94 -0.10
C LEU A 90 9.33 -4.15 -0.49
N THR A 91 10.24 -3.26 -0.03
CA THR A 91 11.67 -3.33 -0.36
C THR A 91 12.39 -4.51 0.32
N GLY A 92 11.88 -4.98 1.44
CA GLY A 92 12.34 -6.22 2.07
C GLY A 92 11.85 -7.49 1.37
N GLU A 93 10.81 -7.40 0.53
CA GLU A 93 10.23 -8.52 -0.20
C GLU A 93 10.74 -8.63 -1.64
N ILE A 94 10.99 -7.48 -2.29
CA ILE A 94 11.45 -7.40 -3.68
C ILE A 94 12.36 -6.20 -3.88
N ASP A 95 13.39 -6.34 -4.71
CA ASP A 95 14.13 -5.18 -5.24
C ASP A 95 13.18 -4.39 -6.16
N PRO A 96 12.88 -3.10 -5.87
CA PRO A 96 11.98 -2.29 -6.70
C PRO A 96 12.37 -2.25 -8.18
N LYS A 97 13.64 -2.43 -8.51
CA LYS A 97 14.12 -2.50 -9.89
C LYS A 97 13.60 -3.71 -10.66
N GLN A 98 13.06 -4.70 -9.97
CA GLN A 98 12.46 -5.89 -10.57
C GLN A 98 10.95 -5.72 -10.84
N ILE A 99 10.35 -4.59 -10.43
CA ILE A 99 8.94 -4.30 -10.69
C ILE A 99 8.84 -3.78 -12.13
N ASP A 100 8.23 -4.57 -13.01
CA ASP A 100 7.97 -4.19 -14.39
C ASP A 100 6.67 -3.39 -14.53
N TYR A 101 5.66 -3.74 -13.74
CA TYR A 101 4.33 -3.14 -13.82
C TYR A 101 3.82 -2.73 -12.43
N ILE A 102 3.18 -1.57 -12.37
CA ILE A 102 2.34 -1.14 -11.24
C ILE A 102 0.92 -1.06 -11.75
N ILE A 103 0.09 -2.03 -11.38
CA ILE A 103 -1.30 -2.15 -11.85
C ILE A 103 -2.21 -1.50 -10.82
N ILE A 104 -3.00 -0.53 -11.24
CA ILE A 104 -3.93 0.17 -10.36
C ILE A 104 -5.36 -0.23 -10.69
N SER A 105 -5.96 -1.00 -9.77
CA SER A 105 -7.33 -1.46 -9.89
C SER A 105 -8.34 -0.35 -9.62
N HIS A 106 -7.98 0.57 -8.71
CA HIS A 106 -8.81 1.68 -8.28
C HIS A 106 -7.96 2.86 -7.81
N THR A 107 -8.46 4.10 -7.95
CA THR A 107 -7.69 5.31 -7.62
C THR A 107 -7.99 5.90 -6.26
N GLU A 108 -8.73 5.21 -5.40
CA GLU A 108 -8.89 5.62 -4.01
C GLU A 108 -7.55 5.59 -3.25
N PRO A 109 -7.37 6.44 -2.23
CA PRO A 109 -6.09 6.59 -1.54
C PRO A 109 -5.52 5.31 -0.94
N ASP A 110 -6.35 4.33 -0.63
CA ASP A 110 -5.95 3.03 -0.09
C ASP A 110 -5.41 2.06 -1.15
N HIS A 111 -5.66 2.33 -2.43
CA HIS A 111 -5.11 1.61 -3.57
C HIS A 111 -3.93 2.35 -4.22
N SER A 112 -4.04 3.66 -4.36
CA SER A 112 -3.11 4.46 -5.16
C SER A 112 -2.22 5.41 -4.36
N GLY A 113 -2.41 5.51 -3.03
CA GLY A 113 -1.77 6.54 -2.21
C GLY A 113 -0.24 6.51 -2.19
N LEU A 114 0.38 5.37 -2.44
CA LEU A 114 1.83 5.21 -2.45
C LEU A 114 2.44 4.95 -3.84
N VAL A 115 1.66 5.09 -4.93
CA VAL A 115 2.17 4.89 -6.30
C VAL A 115 3.36 5.81 -6.59
N LYS A 116 3.30 7.06 -6.16
CA LYS A 116 4.41 8.01 -6.32
C LYS A 116 5.68 7.56 -5.61
N ASP A 117 5.54 7.02 -4.41
CA ASP A 117 6.67 6.53 -3.60
C ASP A 117 7.29 5.28 -4.23
N VAL A 118 6.47 4.37 -4.73
CA VAL A 118 6.93 3.18 -5.45
C VAL A 118 7.65 3.58 -6.74
N LEU A 119 7.10 4.50 -7.54
CA LEU A 119 7.74 5.01 -8.76
C LEU A 119 9.07 5.70 -8.50
N ALA A 120 9.24 6.34 -7.34
CA ALA A 120 10.53 6.92 -6.97
C ALA A 120 11.65 5.87 -6.82
N LEU A 121 11.30 4.62 -6.46
CA LEU A 121 12.22 3.50 -6.33
C LEU A 121 12.25 2.60 -7.57
N ALA A 122 11.16 2.58 -8.34
CA ALA A 122 10.97 1.78 -9.55
C ALA A 122 10.62 2.67 -10.77
N PRO A 123 11.51 3.61 -11.17
CA PRO A 123 11.19 4.58 -12.23
C PRO A 123 11.02 3.93 -13.62
N GLN A 124 11.48 2.69 -13.78
CA GLN A 124 11.32 1.89 -15.00
C GLN A 124 9.95 1.22 -15.10
N ALA A 125 9.19 1.14 -13.99
CA ALA A 125 7.92 0.43 -13.97
C ALA A 125 6.86 1.15 -14.81
N ILE A 126 6.07 0.35 -15.56
CA ILE A 126 4.96 0.84 -16.36
C ILE A 126 3.70 0.84 -15.48
N VAL A 127 3.06 1.99 -15.33
CA VAL A 127 1.78 2.08 -14.62
C VAL A 127 0.66 1.62 -15.54
N VAL A 128 -0.06 0.59 -15.11
CA VAL A 128 -1.16 -0.02 -15.87
C VAL A 128 -2.49 0.30 -15.21
N GLY A 129 -3.45 0.76 -16.00
CA GLY A 129 -4.78 1.07 -15.46
C GLY A 129 -5.77 1.50 -16.53
N ALA A 130 -7.03 1.64 -16.15
CA ALA A 130 -8.05 2.20 -17.02
C ALA A 130 -7.74 3.67 -17.35
N LYS A 131 -8.24 4.16 -18.50
CA LYS A 131 -7.97 5.53 -18.96
C LYS A 131 -8.22 6.59 -17.87
N VAL A 132 -9.32 6.47 -17.14
CA VAL A 132 -9.69 7.43 -16.08
C VAL A 132 -8.69 7.34 -14.91
N ALA A 133 -8.27 6.14 -14.54
CA ALA A 133 -7.28 5.92 -13.49
C ALA A 133 -5.93 6.57 -13.86
N ILE A 134 -5.46 6.36 -15.08
CA ILE A 134 -4.21 6.97 -15.56
C ILE A 134 -4.31 8.50 -15.55
N GLN A 135 -5.40 9.08 -16.05
CA GLN A 135 -5.60 10.54 -16.01
C GLN A 135 -5.61 11.10 -14.58
N PHE A 136 -6.22 10.37 -13.64
CA PHE A 136 -6.21 10.76 -12.24
C PHE A 136 -4.79 10.74 -11.67
N LEU A 137 -4.03 9.67 -11.93
CA LEU A 137 -2.65 9.53 -11.45
C LEU A 137 -1.71 10.58 -12.05
N GLU A 138 -1.88 10.95 -13.33
CA GLU A 138 -1.13 12.06 -13.95
C GLU A 138 -1.31 13.38 -13.18
N ASN A 139 -2.55 13.65 -12.75
CA ASN A 139 -2.86 14.84 -11.97
C ASN A 139 -2.39 14.75 -10.50
N LEU A 140 -2.30 13.54 -9.92
CA LEU A 140 -1.90 13.33 -8.54
C LEU A 140 -0.38 13.29 -8.37
N ILE A 141 0.32 12.61 -9.27
CA ILE A 141 1.76 12.32 -9.13
C ILE A 141 2.62 13.54 -9.49
N HIS A 142 2.19 14.36 -10.45
CA HIS A 142 2.89 15.57 -10.93
C HIS A 142 4.33 15.32 -11.44
N GLN A 143 4.62 14.11 -11.93
CA GLN A 143 5.88 13.76 -12.57
C GLN A 143 5.60 12.77 -13.72
N PRO A 144 6.41 12.78 -14.79
CA PRO A 144 6.26 11.82 -15.88
C PRO A 144 6.44 10.38 -15.38
N PHE A 145 5.68 9.45 -15.95
CA PHE A 145 5.83 8.02 -15.77
C PHE A 145 5.38 7.28 -17.04
N GLU A 146 5.95 6.11 -17.28
CA GLU A 146 5.52 5.22 -18.36
C GLU A 146 4.17 4.60 -18.00
N ARG A 147 3.27 4.49 -19.00
CA ARG A 147 1.91 4.04 -18.76
C ARG A 147 1.36 3.15 -19.86
N LEU A 148 0.52 2.21 -19.47
CA LEU A 148 -0.27 1.35 -20.34
C LEU A 148 -1.75 1.51 -19.98
N VAL A 149 -2.54 2.07 -20.91
CA VAL A 149 -3.99 2.17 -20.75
C VAL A 149 -4.64 0.87 -21.19
N VAL A 150 -5.44 0.29 -20.30
CA VAL A 150 -6.17 -0.96 -20.54
C VAL A 150 -7.67 -0.76 -20.40
N LYS A 151 -8.44 -1.70 -20.96
CA LYS A 151 -9.90 -1.76 -20.89
C LYS A 151 -10.34 -3.18 -20.51
N ASN A 152 -11.61 -3.35 -20.18
CA ASN A 152 -12.17 -4.63 -19.85
C ASN A 152 -11.92 -5.69 -20.96
N GLY A 153 -11.37 -6.82 -20.56
CA GLY A 153 -11.02 -7.95 -21.45
C GLY A 153 -9.59 -7.92 -22.01
N ASP A 154 -8.85 -6.82 -21.83
CA ASP A 154 -7.41 -6.82 -22.12
C ASP A 154 -6.70 -7.77 -21.15
N LYS A 155 -5.59 -8.34 -21.59
CA LYS A 155 -4.80 -9.27 -20.81
C LYS A 155 -3.36 -8.80 -20.78
N LEU A 156 -2.74 -8.89 -19.61
CA LEU A 156 -1.33 -8.66 -19.41
C LEU A 156 -0.66 -9.99 -19.04
N ASP A 157 0.14 -10.52 -19.94
CA ASP A 157 0.88 -11.75 -19.71
C ASP A 157 2.21 -11.43 -19.02
N LEU A 158 2.40 -11.97 -17.83
CA LEU A 158 3.63 -11.83 -17.04
C LEU A 158 4.63 -12.97 -17.28
N GLY A 159 4.27 -13.96 -18.14
CA GLY A 159 5.02 -15.18 -18.31
C GLY A 159 4.78 -16.21 -17.19
N ASN A 160 5.34 -17.40 -17.36
CA ASN A 160 5.22 -18.52 -16.40
C ASN A 160 3.76 -18.90 -16.05
N GLY A 161 2.80 -18.60 -16.94
CA GLY A 161 1.38 -18.88 -16.77
C GLY A 161 0.60 -17.84 -15.97
N HIS A 162 1.23 -16.74 -15.56
CA HIS A 162 0.56 -15.63 -14.88
C HIS A 162 -0.01 -14.63 -15.90
N ILE A 163 -1.34 -14.56 -15.99
CA ILE A 163 -2.07 -13.61 -16.85
C ILE A 163 -3.03 -12.81 -15.96
N ILE A 164 -2.96 -11.51 -16.08
CA ILE A 164 -3.83 -10.55 -15.37
C ILE A 164 -4.79 -9.89 -16.36
#